data_ef3ac4a1110603951cef5b5a54c7b768
#
_entry.id   ef3ac4a1110603951cef5b5a54c7b768
#
_cell.length_a   1.000
_cell.length_b   1.000
_cell.length_c   1.000
_cell.angle_alpha   90.00
_cell.angle_beta   90.00
_cell.angle_gamma   90.00
#
_symmetry.space_group_name_H-M   'P 1'
#
loop_
_entity.id
_entity.type
_entity.pdbx_description
1 polymer ?
#
loop_
_entity_poly.entity_id
_entity_poly.type
_entity_poly.pdbx_seq_one_letter_code
_entity_poly.pdbx_strand_id
1 'polypeptide(L)'
;MYLKRKVDDFLKKWKQDPDRKPLIVKGSRQIGKTESIKHFAMEHYESIIEINFVRDEKYKGIISDGYEAANIIKNISLLDPSKKFLPGKTLIFFDEITEFPEIATSLKFFCMDRRFDVI
;
A
#
# COMPACT_ATOMS: atom_id res chain seq x y z
N MET A 1 2.87 2.29 -24.16
CA MET A 1 4.18 2.75 -23.63
C MET A 1 3.98 3.48 -22.31
N TYR A 2 4.74 3.11 -21.30
CA TYR A 2 4.70 3.80 -20.01
C TYR A 2 5.52 5.09 -20.07
N LEU A 3 4.95 6.20 -19.61
CA LEU A 3 5.65 7.48 -19.57
C LEU A 3 6.16 7.74 -18.15
N LYS A 4 7.48 7.88 -18.01
CA LYS A 4 8.11 8.17 -16.73
C LYS A 4 7.70 9.56 -16.22
N ARG A 5 7.46 9.67 -14.90
CA ARG A 5 7.04 10.90 -14.24
C ARG A 5 7.97 11.19 -13.06
N LYS A 6 7.87 12.41 -12.52
CA LYS A 6 8.68 12.79 -11.34
C LYS A 6 8.43 11.87 -10.15
N VAL A 7 7.19 11.36 -10.00
CA VAL A 7 6.85 10.44 -8.92
C VAL A 7 7.65 9.14 -9.02
N ASP A 8 8.01 8.71 -10.22
CA ASP A 8 8.80 7.49 -10.40
C ASP A 8 10.17 7.61 -9.76
N ASP A 9 10.84 8.75 -9.94
CA ASP A 9 12.14 9.00 -9.32
C ASP A 9 12.03 9.10 -7.81
N PHE A 10 10.97 9.75 -7.33
CA PHE A 10 10.69 9.86 -5.90
C PHE A 10 10.52 8.47 -5.25
N LEU A 11 9.74 7.60 -5.90
CA LEU A 11 9.50 6.25 -5.39
C LEU A 11 10.78 5.42 -5.33
N LYS A 12 11.63 5.55 -6.32
CA LYS A 12 12.93 4.85 -6.32
C LYS A 12 13.82 5.30 -5.18
N LYS A 13 13.88 6.61 -4.91
CA LYS A 13 14.66 7.14 -3.79
C LYS A 13 14.09 6.68 -2.46
N TRP A 14 12.77 6.66 -2.34
CA TRP A 14 12.10 6.19 -1.13
C TRP A 14 12.46 4.73 -0.84
N LYS A 15 12.44 3.88 -1.85
CA LYS A 15 12.76 2.46 -1.66
C LYS A 15 14.20 2.23 -1.25
N GLN A 16 15.11 3.09 -1.68
CA GLN A 16 16.52 2.99 -1.35
C GLN A 16 16.84 3.41 0.09
N ASP A 17 15.94 4.14 0.73
CA ASP A 17 16.12 4.56 2.11
C ASP A 17 15.89 3.37 3.05
N PRO A 18 16.91 2.92 3.82
CA PRO A 18 16.74 1.79 4.73
C PRO A 18 15.80 2.09 5.90
N ASP A 19 15.60 3.36 6.21
CA ASP A 19 14.69 3.80 7.28
C ASP A 19 13.36 4.30 6.73
N ARG A 20 12.99 3.91 5.52
CA ARG A 20 11.77 4.39 4.88
C ARG A 20 10.53 4.04 5.69
N LYS A 21 9.60 4.99 5.69
CA LYS A 21 8.31 4.87 6.37
C LYS A 21 7.21 4.66 5.34
N PRO A 22 6.04 4.16 5.76
CA PRO A 22 4.88 4.15 4.88
C PRO A 22 4.66 5.51 4.24
N LEU A 23 4.35 5.51 2.95
CA LEU A 23 4.29 6.71 2.14
C LEU A 23 2.86 7.03 1.78
N ILE A 24 2.47 8.30 1.95
CA ILE A 24 1.17 8.79 1.47
C ILE A 24 1.45 9.64 0.23
N VAL A 25 0.95 9.19 -0.92
CA VAL A 25 1.07 9.96 -2.16
C VAL A 25 -0.19 10.79 -2.33
N LYS A 26 -0.06 12.09 -2.12
CA LYS A 26 -1.16 13.03 -2.26
C LYS A 26 -1.21 13.59 -3.67
N GLY A 27 -2.41 13.95 -4.11
CA GLY A 27 -2.61 14.56 -5.41
C GLY A 27 -4.03 14.33 -5.89
N SER A 28 -4.40 15.04 -6.97
CA SER A 28 -5.70 14.82 -7.59
C SER A 28 -5.78 13.40 -8.15
N ARG A 29 -7.00 12.91 -8.35
CA ARG A 29 -7.26 11.59 -8.93
C ARG A 29 -6.86 11.55 -10.41
N GLN A 30 -5.67 11.99 -10.72
CA GLN A 30 -5.21 11.91 -12.10
C GLN A 30 -4.73 10.51 -12.38
N ILE A 31 -5.02 10.07 -13.57
CA ILE A 31 -4.77 8.72 -14.08
C ILE A 31 -3.35 8.24 -13.83
N GLY A 32 -2.38 9.16 -13.78
CA GLY A 32 -0.98 8.78 -13.69
C GLY A 32 -0.51 8.28 -12.33
N LYS A 33 -1.15 8.66 -11.21
CA LYS A 33 -0.65 8.33 -9.87
C LYS A 33 -0.72 6.82 -9.58
N THR A 34 -1.89 6.23 -9.74
CA THR A 34 -2.08 4.80 -9.50
C THR A 34 -1.24 3.97 -10.46
N GLU A 35 -1.19 4.36 -11.72
CA GLU A 35 -0.40 3.67 -12.74
C GLU A 35 1.09 3.71 -12.39
N SER A 36 1.60 4.86 -11.93
CA SER A 36 3.00 4.98 -11.54
C SER A 36 3.34 4.08 -10.37
N ILE A 37 2.46 4.00 -9.35
CA ILE A 37 2.68 3.15 -8.20
C ILE A 37 2.69 1.67 -8.62
N LYS A 38 1.75 1.26 -9.46
CA LYS A 38 1.70 -0.11 -9.96
C LYS A 38 2.94 -0.48 -10.78
N HIS A 39 3.39 0.43 -11.63
CA HIS A 39 4.58 0.22 -12.44
C HIS A 39 5.81 0.05 -11.56
N PHE A 40 5.96 0.91 -10.56
CA PHE A 40 7.03 0.82 -9.58
C PHE A 40 6.99 -0.51 -8.84
N ALA A 41 5.79 -0.95 -8.41
CA ALA A 41 5.64 -2.20 -7.69
C ALA A 41 6.05 -3.41 -8.54
N MET A 42 5.69 -3.41 -9.82
CA MET A 42 6.06 -4.49 -10.72
C MET A 42 7.57 -4.61 -10.91
N GLU A 43 8.28 -3.49 -10.84
CA GLU A 43 9.74 -3.48 -11.00
C GLU A 43 10.50 -3.87 -9.73
N HIS A 44 9.94 -3.59 -8.55
CA HIS A 44 10.68 -3.66 -7.30
C HIS A 44 10.17 -4.68 -6.28
N TYR A 45 9.02 -5.30 -6.52
CA TYR A 45 8.41 -6.26 -5.60
C TYR A 45 7.97 -7.50 -6.32
N GLU A 46 7.97 -8.63 -5.61
CA GLU A 46 7.46 -9.88 -6.16
C GLU A 46 5.94 -9.95 -6.11
N SER A 47 5.33 -9.22 -5.17
CA SER A 47 3.88 -9.23 -4.98
C SER A 47 3.39 -7.83 -4.65
N ILE A 48 2.22 -7.49 -5.16
CA ILE A 48 1.53 -6.25 -4.80
C ILE A 48 0.14 -6.61 -4.26
N ILE A 49 -0.20 -6.03 -3.11
CA ILE A 49 -1.53 -6.16 -2.52
C ILE A 49 -2.22 -4.82 -2.69
N GLU A 50 -3.08 -4.71 -3.70
CA GLU A 50 -3.84 -3.49 -3.95
C GLU A 50 -5.19 -3.55 -3.25
N ILE A 51 -5.46 -2.57 -2.41
CA ILE A 51 -6.74 -2.42 -1.71
C ILE A 51 -7.31 -1.06 -2.10
N ASN A 52 -8.41 -1.06 -2.83
CA ASN A 52 -9.10 0.17 -3.24
C ASN A 52 -10.38 0.32 -2.44
N PHE A 53 -10.45 1.33 -1.58
CA PHE A 53 -11.56 1.49 -0.65
C PHE A 53 -12.84 2.02 -1.30
N VAL A 54 -12.79 2.49 -2.53
CA VAL A 54 -13.97 2.85 -3.30
C VAL A 54 -14.57 1.63 -3.99
N ARG A 55 -13.71 0.90 -4.70
CA ARG A 55 -14.13 -0.27 -5.50
C ARG A 55 -14.54 -1.44 -4.62
N ASP A 56 -13.81 -1.68 -3.55
CA ASP A 56 -13.97 -2.85 -2.69
C ASP A 56 -14.26 -2.41 -1.25
N GLU A 57 -15.47 -1.93 -0.98
CA GLU A 57 -15.85 -1.41 0.33
C GLU A 57 -15.73 -2.41 1.46
N LYS A 58 -15.79 -3.71 1.16
CA LYS A 58 -15.63 -4.76 2.17
C LYS A 58 -14.33 -4.63 2.96
N TYR A 59 -13.29 -4.04 2.35
CA TYR A 59 -12.01 -3.85 3.03
C TYR A 59 -12.03 -2.78 4.12
N LYS A 60 -13.09 -2.00 4.23
CA LYS A 60 -13.21 -1.06 5.35
C LYS A 60 -13.33 -1.77 6.69
N GLY A 61 -13.67 -3.05 6.69
CA GLY A 61 -13.75 -3.86 7.90
C GLY A 61 -12.41 -4.40 8.40
N ILE A 62 -11.31 -4.15 7.70
CA ILE A 62 -10.01 -4.73 8.08
C ILE A 62 -9.44 -4.18 9.39
N ILE A 63 -9.97 -3.06 9.87
CA ILE A 63 -9.55 -2.46 11.14
C ILE A 63 -10.51 -2.82 12.29
N SER A 64 -11.43 -3.76 12.08
CA SER A 64 -12.49 -4.07 13.07
C SER A 64 -11.94 -4.54 14.41
N ASP A 65 -10.80 -5.20 14.43
CA ASP A 65 -10.14 -5.65 15.68
C ASP A 65 -8.82 -4.94 15.95
N GLY A 66 -8.64 -3.74 15.40
CA GLY A 66 -7.53 -2.87 15.73
C GLY A 66 -6.70 -2.48 14.52
N TYR A 67 -5.73 -1.61 14.76
CA TYR A 67 -4.89 -1.02 13.72
C TYR A 67 -3.53 -1.69 13.57
N GLU A 68 -3.24 -2.71 14.37
CA GLU A 68 -1.96 -3.39 14.29
C GLU A 68 -1.79 -4.09 12.95
N ALA A 69 -0.55 -4.06 12.42
CA ALA A 69 -0.25 -4.61 11.12
C ALA A 69 -0.68 -6.07 10.98
N ALA A 70 -0.40 -6.89 12.00
CA ALA A 70 -0.76 -8.30 11.97
C ALA A 70 -2.27 -8.52 11.85
N ASN A 71 -3.08 -7.71 12.55
CA ASN A 71 -4.53 -7.82 12.49
C ASN A 71 -5.06 -7.42 11.12
N ILE A 72 -4.52 -6.35 10.55
CA ILE A 72 -4.93 -5.88 9.23
C ILE A 72 -4.59 -6.90 8.17
N ILE A 73 -3.38 -7.47 8.20
CA ILE A 73 -2.95 -8.52 7.27
C ILE A 73 -3.84 -9.74 7.39
N LYS A 74 -4.13 -10.17 8.61
CA LYS A 74 -5.04 -11.29 8.86
C LYS A 74 -6.41 -11.04 8.22
N ASN A 75 -6.98 -9.86 8.45
CA ASN A 75 -8.31 -9.53 7.95
C ASN A 75 -8.35 -9.43 6.43
N ILE A 76 -7.32 -8.90 5.81
CA ILE A 76 -7.20 -8.89 4.35
C ILE A 76 -7.16 -10.33 3.82
N SER A 77 -6.37 -11.19 4.45
CA SER A 77 -6.23 -12.59 4.04
C SER A 77 -7.53 -13.36 4.19
N LEU A 78 -8.35 -13.03 5.20
CA LEU A 78 -9.66 -13.65 5.37
C LEU A 78 -10.64 -13.24 4.27
N LEU A 79 -10.55 -11.99 3.82
CA LEU A 79 -11.41 -11.50 2.75
C LEU A 79 -10.99 -12.03 1.38
N ASP A 80 -9.71 -12.21 1.17
CA ASP A 80 -9.17 -12.72 -0.09
C ASP A 80 -7.93 -13.58 0.17
N PRO A 81 -8.11 -14.91 0.33
CA PRO A 81 -7.00 -15.81 0.60
C PRO A 81 -5.96 -15.89 -0.53
N SER A 82 -6.28 -15.41 -1.72
CA SER A 82 -5.33 -15.42 -2.83
C SER A 82 -4.23 -14.37 -2.69
N LYS A 83 -4.43 -13.37 -1.83
CA LYS A 83 -3.43 -12.32 -1.59
C LYS A 83 -2.33 -12.88 -0.69
N LYS A 84 -1.10 -12.86 -1.19
CA LYS A 84 0.06 -13.41 -0.46
C LYS A 84 0.95 -12.29 0.06
N PHE A 85 1.24 -12.35 1.34
CA PHE A 85 2.09 -11.39 2.01
C PHE A 85 3.49 -11.99 2.20
N LEU A 86 4.45 -11.51 1.43
CA LEU A 86 5.83 -11.99 1.46
C LEU A 86 6.71 -10.93 2.14
N PRO A 87 7.19 -11.17 3.37
CA PRO A 87 8.00 -10.17 4.07
C PRO A 87 9.19 -9.71 3.23
N GLY A 88 9.34 -8.39 3.12
CA GLY A 88 10.41 -7.79 2.32
C GLY A 88 10.19 -7.79 0.82
N LYS A 89 9.16 -8.48 0.32
CA LYS A 89 8.93 -8.69 -1.12
C LYS A 89 7.55 -8.26 -1.61
N THR A 90 6.71 -7.81 -0.70
CA THR A 90 5.34 -7.38 -1.01
C THR A 90 5.18 -5.89 -0.73
N LEU A 91 4.58 -5.19 -1.68
CA LEU A 91 4.12 -3.82 -1.48
C LEU A 91 2.62 -3.86 -1.19
N ILE A 92 2.21 -3.23 -0.09
CA ILE A 92 0.79 -3.03 0.22
C ILE A 92 0.42 -1.64 -0.27
N PHE A 93 -0.54 -1.58 -1.20
CA PHE A 93 -0.99 -0.33 -1.79
C PHE A 93 -2.44 -0.06 -1.38
N PHE A 94 -2.63 0.93 -0.50
CA PHE A 94 -3.96 1.40 -0.10
C PHE A 94 -4.37 2.55 -1.02
N ASP A 95 -5.28 2.28 -1.94
CA ASP A 95 -5.77 3.27 -2.89
C ASP A 95 -7.08 3.88 -2.41
N GLU A 96 -7.30 5.15 -2.76
CA GLU A 96 -8.49 5.90 -2.39
C GLU A 96 -8.66 6.00 -0.87
N ILE A 97 -7.57 6.31 -0.17
CA ILE A 97 -7.58 6.40 1.30
C ILE A 97 -8.45 7.54 1.83
N THR A 98 -8.75 8.54 0.99
CA THR A 98 -9.66 9.63 1.37
C THR A 98 -11.07 9.12 1.65
N GLU A 99 -11.44 7.97 1.07
CA GLU A 99 -12.74 7.33 1.32
C GLU A 99 -12.72 6.45 2.58
N PHE A 100 -11.53 6.25 3.17
CA PHE A 100 -11.37 5.49 4.40
C PHE A 100 -10.20 6.06 5.20
N PRO A 101 -10.33 7.30 5.71
CA PRO A 101 -9.18 7.97 6.36
C PRO A 101 -8.69 7.27 7.62
N GLU A 102 -9.51 6.45 8.26
CA GLU A 102 -9.12 5.69 9.44
C GLU A 102 -7.93 4.77 9.18
N ILE A 103 -7.75 4.33 7.93
CA ILE A 103 -6.62 3.44 7.61
C ILE A 103 -5.26 4.13 7.83
N ALA A 104 -5.23 5.46 7.79
CA ALA A 104 -3.98 6.19 8.04
C ALA A 104 -3.41 5.92 9.43
N THR A 105 -4.25 5.63 10.40
CA THR A 105 -3.80 5.27 11.75
C THR A 105 -2.96 4.00 11.75
N SER A 106 -3.23 3.08 10.82
CA SER A 106 -2.48 1.82 10.73
C SER A 106 -1.05 2.01 10.23
N LEU A 107 -0.77 3.13 9.56
CA LEU A 107 0.54 3.32 8.92
C LEU A 107 1.68 3.33 9.93
N LYS A 108 1.47 3.90 11.13
CA LYS A 108 2.50 3.88 12.16
C LYS A 108 2.80 2.44 12.63
N PHE A 109 1.79 1.58 12.66
CA PHE A 109 1.98 0.18 13.05
C PHE A 109 2.72 -0.60 11.97
N PHE A 110 2.45 -0.33 10.70
CA PHE A 110 3.24 -0.91 9.61
C PHE A 110 4.68 -0.41 9.63
N CYS A 111 4.89 0.84 9.99
CA CYS A 111 6.23 1.40 10.14
C CYS A 111 7.01 0.65 11.23
N MET A 112 6.35 0.35 12.36
CA MET A 112 6.96 -0.39 13.47
C MET A 112 7.21 -1.85 13.10
N ASP A 113 6.31 -2.46 12.34
CA ASP A 113 6.41 -3.86 11.93
C ASP A 113 7.55 -4.11 10.95
N ARG A 114 7.74 -3.22 9.99
CA ARG A 114 8.85 -3.21 9.02
C ARG A 114 8.93 -4.41 8.08
N ARG A 115 7.98 -5.34 8.11
CA ARG A 115 7.98 -6.49 7.21
C ARG A 115 7.54 -6.14 5.79
N PHE A 116 6.73 -5.09 5.65
CA PHE A 116 6.13 -4.72 4.37
C PHE A 116 6.28 -3.24 4.11
N ASP A 117 6.48 -2.89 2.84
CA ASP A 117 6.40 -1.51 2.40
C ASP A 117 4.94 -1.18 2.11
N VAL A 118 4.51 0.03 2.47
CA VAL A 118 3.12 0.48 2.32
C VAL A 118 3.09 1.85 1.64
N ILE A 119 2.22 2.00 0.65
CA ILE A 119 1.98 3.28 -0.03
C ILE A 119 0.50 3.63 0.02
#